data_351be4c22f9318289ec323497ff00e39
#
_entry.id   351be4c22f9318289ec323497ff00e39
#
_cell.length_a   1.000
_cell.length_b   1.000
_cell.length_c   1.000
_cell.angle_alpha   90.00
_cell.angle_beta   90.00
_cell.angle_gamma   90.00
#
_symmetry.space_group_name_H-M   'P 1'
#
loop_
_entity.id
_entity.type
_entity.pdbx_description
1 polymer ?
#
loop_
_entity_poly.entity_id
_entity_poly.type
_entity_poly.pdbx_seq_one_letter_code
_entity_poly.pdbx_strand_id
1 'polypeptide(L)'
;GTALKEVYVLARVAKEFGRLITVDTRMRDDFDLSSLADVIQVARDTGVRALVSHLVYQYGECVMEESLQMLDKARAEGLDIWADSGMYVDWATTIGSECFRESYVFAHKDLLPDLLVATGKYAGQRLNDRLYHEMRAHLPKETVIRITGADASIPIAFTRRYTMPSSDTAPYNPGEGHPQIAGTFPAFFRMVRTQANLNLCDAVRRCTLLPAQVMGFDRKGRMAVGADADLVVFDPKAIRDNAMHVDCGAPDVPPDGVDFVVLDGKLAVRGKTVENARAGRALRK
;
A
#
# COMPACT_ATOMS: atom_id res chain seq x y z
N GLY A 1 10.23 10.31 13.70
CA GLY A 1 9.29 10.74 12.66
C GLY A 1 9.31 12.25 12.50
N THR A 2 8.69 12.73 11.42
CA THR A 2 8.59 14.16 11.10
C THR A 2 7.85 14.93 12.21
N ALA A 3 8.35 16.09 12.61
CA ALA A 3 7.68 16.91 13.60
C ALA A 3 6.39 17.51 13.02
N LEU A 4 5.32 17.58 13.82
CA LEU A 4 4.00 18.06 13.35
C LEU A 4 4.08 19.45 12.71
N LYS A 5 4.92 20.36 13.23
CA LYS A 5 5.14 21.68 12.63
C LYS A 5 5.67 21.63 11.19
N GLU A 6 6.48 20.63 10.84
CA GLU A 6 6.99 20.43 9.49
C GLU A 6 5.89 19.93 8.56
N VAL A 7 5.02 19.06 9.07
CA VAL A 7 3.83 18.58 8.34
C VAL A 7 2.93 19.76 7.98
N TYR A 8 2.71 20.69 8.89
CA TYR A 8 1.94 21.92 8.62
C TYR A 8 2.57 22.79 7.52
N VAL A 9 3.90 22.94 7.53
CA VAL A 9 4.61 23.70 6.48
C VAL A 9 4.42 23.05 5.12
N LEU A 10 4.67 21.74 5.03
CA LEU A 10 4.50 20.96 3.79
C LEU A 10 3.04 20.98 3.30
N ALA A 11 2.08 20.86 4.21
CA ALA A 11 0.65 20.91 3.89
C ALA A 11 0.24 22.26 3.29
N ARG A 12 0.71 23.37 3.81
CA ARG A 12 0.44 24.71 3.27
C ARG A 12 1.02 24.88 1.86
N VAL A 13 2.28 24.44 1.65
CA VAL A 13 2.91 24.45 0.33
C VAL A 13 2.13 23.57 -0.64
N ALA A 14 1.79 22.34 -0.24
CA ALA A 14 1.00 21.44 -1.09
C ALA A 14 -0.35 22.07 -1.47
N LYS A 15 -1.03 22.71 -0.52
CA LYS A 15 -2.30 23.42 -0.76
C LYS A 15 -2.13 24.56 -1.76
N GLU A 16 -1.09 25.39 -1.63
CA GLU A 16 -0.78 26.50 -2.52
C GLU A 16 -0.63 26.02 -3.98
N PHE A 17 0.04 24.87 -4.18
CA PHE A 17 0.23 24.27 -5.51
C PHE A 17 -0.92 23.34 -5.94
N GLY A 18 -2.03 23.29 -5.22
CA GLY A 18 -3.17 22.41 -5.54
C GLY A 18 -2.80 20.92 -5.50
N ARG A 19 -1.84 20.54 -4.65
CA ARG A 19 -1.40 19.16 -4.45
C ARG A 19 -2.01 18.55 -3.20
N LEU A 20 -1.97 17.21 -3.12
CA LEU A 20 -2.29 16.48 -1.91
C LEU A 20 -1.02 16.20 -1.11
N ILE A 21 -1.20 15.92 0.18
CA ILE A 21 -0.18 15.24 0.98
C ILE A 21 -0.58 13.78 1.15
N THR A 22 0.38 12.87 1.04
CA THR A 22 0.24 11.48 1.45
C THR A 22 0.96 11.27 2.77
N VAL A 23 0.32 10.63 3.72
CA VAL A 23 0.85 10.54 5.07
C VAL A 23 0.83 9.09 5.53
N ASP A 24 2.03 8.58 5.81
CA ASP A 24 2.25 7.39 6.60
C ASP A 24 2.16 7.82 8.07
N THR A 25 1.06 7.46 8.73
CA THR A 25 0.84 7.79 10.14
C THR A 25 1.75 6.95 11.03
N ARG A 26 2.15 7.50 12.18
CA ARG A 26 3.04 6.79 13.09
C ARG A 26 2.37 5.51 13.61
N MET A 27 3.05 4.39 13.47
CA MET A 27 2.66 3.14 14.11
C MET A 27 2.91 3.26 15.62
N ARG A 28 1.94 2.83 16.42
CA ARG A 28 2.02 2.82 17.89
C ARG A 28 1.50 1.49 18.42
N ASP A 29 2.20 0.97 19.41
CA ASP A 29 1.91 -0.35 19.99
C ASP A 29 0.63 -0.37 20.84
N ASP A 30 0.10 0.80 21.19
CA ASP A 30 -1.06 0.99 22.06
C ASP A 30 -2.37 1.26 21.30
N PHE A 31 -2.38 1.02 19.98
CA PHE A 31 -3.52 1.32 19.11
C PHE A 31 -4.00 2.77 19.18
N ASP A 32 -3.09 3.70 19.48
CA ASP A 32 -3.37 5.11 19.61
C ASP A 32 -3.67 5.76 18.25
N LEU A 33 -4.84 6.38 18.14
CA LEU A 33 -5.29 7.10 16.95
C LEU A 33 -4.83 8.58 16.90
N SER A 34 -3.96 9.02 17.79
CA SER A 34 -3.51 10.42 17.83
C SER A 34 -2.81 10.86 16.55
N SER A 35 -2.06 9.96 15.92
CA SER A 35 -1.43 10.21 14.62
C SER A 35 -2.43 10.50 13.51
N LEU A 36 -3.55 9.78 13.48
CA LEU A 36 -4.64 10.02 12.55
C LEU A 36 -5.34 11.35 12.87
N ALA A 37 -5.58 11.62 14.16
CA ALA A 37 -6.14 12.89 14.60
C ALA A 37 -5.27 14.10 14.19
N ASP A 38 -3.94 13.97 14.29
CA ASP A 38 -2.98 14.97 13.82
C ASP A 38 -3.15 15.27 12.32
N VAL A 39 -3.25 14.22 11.48
CA VAL A 39 -3.43 14.39 10.02
C VAL A 39 -4.77 15.04 9.69
N ILE A 40 -5.85 14.63 10.36
CA ILE A 40 -7.18 15.24 10.21
C ILE A 40 -7.12 16.71 10.61
N GLN A 41 -6.45 17.04 11.71
CA GLN A 41 -6.31 18.43 12.17
C GLN A 41 -5.50 19.28 11.20
N VAL A 42 -4.39 18.74 10.65
CA VAL A 42 -3.60 19.43 9.59
C VAL A 42 -4.47 19.71 8.36
N ALA A 43 -5.26 18.73 7.91
CA ALA A 43 -6.15 18.91 6.77
C ALA A 43 -7.22 19.98 7.06
N ARG A 44 -7.77 20.00 8.27
CA ARG A 44 -8.76 21.00 8.71
C ARG A 44 -8.20 22.42 8.73
N ASP A 45 -7.02 22.61 9.32
CA ASP A 45 -6.42 23.93 9.51
C ASP A 45 -5.84 24.53 8.22
N THR A 46 -5.40 23.69 7.30
CA THR A 46 -4.75 24.12 6.05
C THR A 46 -5.64 24.04 4.82
N GLY A 47 -6.73 23.26 4.90
CA GLY A 47 -7.57 22.94 3.77
C GLY A 47 -6.85 22.14 2.68
N VAL A 48 -5.71 21.48 2.99
CA VAL A 48 -5.00 20.62 2.05
C VAL A 48 -5.78 19.34 1.84
N ARG A 49 -5.73 18.80 0.62
CA ARG A 49 -6.16 17.42 0.35
C ARG A 49 -5.17 16.46 1.01
N ALA A 50 -5.67 15.42 1.70
CA ALA A 50 -4.83 14.45 2.37
C ALA A 50 -5.21 13.01 1.99
N LEU A 51 -4.22 12.15 1.87
CA LEU A 51 -4.37 10.70 1.74
C LEU A 51 -3.66 10.05 2.94
N VAL A 52 -4.42 9.31 3.73
CA VAL A 52 -3.88 8.46 4.81
C VAL A 52 -3.50 7.13 4.19
N SER A 53 -2.21 6.81 4.20
CA SER A 53 -1.67 5.63 3.53
C SER A 53 -1.84 4.37 4.35
N HIS A 54 -2.01 3.26 3.66
CA HIS A 54 -1.95 1.86 4.11
C HIS A 54 -2.55 1.60 5.51
N LEU A 55 -3.84 1.91 5.68
CA LEU A 55 -4.56 1.77 6.96
C LEU A 55 -4.29 0.45 7.69
N VAL A 56 -4.13 -0.64 6.92
CA VAL A 56 -3.98 -2.00 7.45
C VAL A 56 -2.76 -2.16 8.37
N TYR A 57 -1.70 -1.38 8.17
CA TYR A 57 -0.49 -1.51 8.97
C TYR A 57 -0.55 -0.75 10.30
N GLN A 58 -1.30 0.35 10.35
CA GLN A 58 -1.41 1.18 11.55
C GLN A 58 -2.60 0.84 12.42
N TYR A 59 -3.69 0.36 11.82
CA TYR A 59 -4.97 0.33 12.53
C TYR A 59 -5.55 -1.08 12.74
N GLY A 60 -5.03 -2.14 12.17
CA GLY A 60 -5.35 -3.55 12.41
C GLY A 60 -6.79 -3.87 12.89
N GLU A 61 -6.99 -5.07 13.42
CA GLU A 61 -8.32 -5.55 13.86
C GLU A 61 -8.96 -4.68 14.95
N CYS A 62 -8.14 -4.17 15.87
CA CYS A 62 -8.67 -3.54 17.10
C CYS A 62 -9.26 -2.15 16.85
N VAL A 63 -8.67 -1.36 15.92
CA VAL A 63 -9.01 0.07 15.78
C VAL A 63 -9.32 0.48 14.34
N MET A 64 -9.43 -0.46 13.41
CA MET A 64 -9.76 -0.14 12.01
C MET A 64 -11.10 0.58 11.90
N GLU A 65 -12.13 0.09 12.58
CA GLU A 65 -13.46 0.69 12.50
C GLU A 65 -13.48 2.10 13.13
N GLU A 66 -12.82 2.30 14.27
CA GLU A 66 -12.70 3.62 14.90
C GLU A 66 -11.93 4.59 13.99
N SER A 67 -10.86 4.14 13.35
CA SER A 67 -10.10 4.97 12.41
C SER A 67 -10.96 5.41 11.22
N LEU A 68 -11.77 4.50 10.68
CA LEU A 68 -12.71 4.81 9.61
C LEU A 68 -13.81 5.77 10.06
N GLN A 69 -14.35 5.63 11.27
CA GLN A 69 -15.32 6.58 11.83
C GLN A 69 -14.74 7.99 11.99
N MET A 70 -13.48 8.12 12.39
CA MET A 70 -12.79 9.42 12.42
C MET A 70 -12.69 10.04 11.03
N LEU A 71 -12.34 9.24 10.01
CA LEU A 71 -12.30 9.70 8.63
C LEU A 71 -13.70 10.04 8.08
N ASP A 72 -14.72 9.23 8.39
CA ASP A 72 -16.12 9.51 8.02
C ASP A 72 -16.57 10.86 8.57
N LYS A 73 -16.28 11.14 9.85
CA LYS A 73 -16.58 12.43 10.49
C LYS A 73 -15.86 13.60 9.80
N ALA A 74 -14.57 13.46 9.55
CA ALA A 74 -13.78 14.47 8.86
C ALA A 74 -14.34 14.78 7.45
N ARG A 75 -14.74 13.76 6.71
CA ARG A 75 -15.37 13.91 5.40
C ARG A 75 -16.77 14.56 5.49
N ALA A 76 -17.57 14.22 6.50
CA ALA A 76 -18.86 14.86 6.75
C ALA A 76 -18.72 16.35 7.08
N GLU A 77 -17.61 16.77 7.69
CA GLU A 77 -17.22 18.17 7.91
C GLU A 77 -16.76 18.88 6.63
N GLY A 78 -16.63 18.15 5.50
CA GLY A 78 -16.23 18.69 4.19
C GLY A 78 -14.72 18.63 3.92
N LEU A 79 -13.93 17.94 4.74
CA LEU A 79 -12.51 17.77 4.48
C LEU A 79 -12.27 16.87 3.26
N ASP A 80 -11.35 17.25 2.40
CA ASP A 80 -10.89 16.47 1.24
C ASP A 80 -9.84 15.44 1.69
N ILE A 81 -10.29 14.41 2.43
CA ILE A 81 -9.45 13.38 3.02
C ILE A 81 -9.83 12.00 2.46
N TRP A 82 -8.82 11.21 2.14
CA TRP A 82 -8.89 9.91 1.49
C TRP A 82 -8.05 8.90 2.23
N ALA A 83 -8.22 7.61 1.92
CA ALA A 83 -7.41 6.55 2.49
C ALA A 83 -7.06 5.50 1.45
N ASP A 84 -5.96 4.80 1.68
CA ASP A 84 -5.66 3.55 1.00
C ASP A 84 -5.33 2.44 2.00
N SER A 85 -5.34 1.20 1.52
CA SER A 85 -5.03 0.03 2.33
C SER A 85 -4.46 -1.10 1.48
N GLY A 86 -3.54 -1.85 2.07
CA GLY A 86 -2.97 -3.05 1.47
C GLY A 86 -3.92 -4.25 1.53
N MET A 87 -3.52 -5.31 0.83
CA MET A 87 -4.15 -6.62 0.86
C MET A 87 -3.35 -7.65 1.66
N TYR A 88 -2.32 -7.19 2.32
CA TYR A 88 -1.46 -7.94 3.24
C TYR A 88 -1.35 -7.13 4.53
N VAL A 89 -1.34 -7.78 5.66
CA VAL A 89 -1.10 -7.16 6.97
C VAL A 89 0.38 -7.16 7.33
N ASP A 90 1.13 -8.01 6.65
CA ASP A 90 2.59 -8.04 6.75
C ASP A 90 3.16 -6.76 6.12
N TRP A 91 4.05 -6.11 6.82
CA TRP A 91 4.67 -4.88 6.34
C TRP A 91 6.19 -5.03 6.23
N ALA A 92 6.80 -4.24 5.39
CA ALA A 92 8.23 -4.34 5.07
C ALA A 92 8.91 -2.98 5.12
N THR A 93 10.11 -2.96 5.69
CA THR A 93 11.02 -1.82 5.59
C THR A 93 12.47 -2.28 5.72
N THR A 94 13.43 -1.37 5.58
CA THR A 94 14.83 -1.72 5.72
C THR A 94 15.17 -2.07 7.17
N ILE A 95 16.05 -3.07 7.35
CA ILE A 95 16.50 -3.52 8.70
C ILE A 95 17.16 -2.38 9.50
N GLY A 96 17.75 -1.40 8.81
CA GLY A 96 18.36 -0.23 9.44
C GLY A 96 17.37 0.81 9.97
N SER A 97 16.07 0.68 9.67
CA SER A 97 15.06 1.65 10.12
C SER A 97 14.85 1.62 11.64
N GLU A 98 14.27 2.70 12.19
CA GLU A 98 13.89 2.79 13.60
C GLU A 98 12.78 1.81 14.00
N CYS A 99 11.99 1.30 13.03
CA CYS A 99 11.01 0.25 13.27
C CYS A 99 11.65 -1.04 13.82
N PHE A 100 12.91 -1.29 13.46
CA PHE A 100 13.69 -2.44 13.92
C PHE A 100 14.82 -2.06 14.87
N ARG A 101 14.70 -0.95 15.64
CA ARG A 101 15.70 -0.57 16.61
C ARG A 101 15.88 -1.66 17.69
N GLU A 102 17.09 -1.83 18.17
CA GLU A 102 17.47 -2.88 19.12
C GLU A 102 16.60 -2.87 20.37
N SER A 103 16.36 -1.70 20.94
CA SER A 103 15.52 -1.54 22.13
C SER A 103 14.08 -2.04 21.94
N TYR A 104 13.52 -1.95 20.73
CA TYR A 104 12.20 -2.46 20.42
C TYR A 104 12.23 -3.97 20.16
N VAL A 105 13.13 -4.43 19.28
CA VAL A 105 13.20 -5.85 18.89
C VAL A 105 13.50 -6.75 20.08
N PHE A 106 14.42 -6.35 20.96
CA PHE A 106 14.79 -7.18 22.13
C PHE A 106 13.90 -6.96 23.37
N ALA A 107 13.08 -5.91 23.40
CA ALA A 107 11.96 -5.83 24.34
C ALA A 107 10.84 -6.86 24.00
N HIS A 108 10.74 -7.22 22.72
CA HIS A 108 9.76 -8.16 22.18
C HIS A 108 10.51 -9.36 21.55
N LYS A 109 11.15 -10.18 22.38
CA LYS A 109 12.06 -11.27 21.92
C LYS A 109 11.42 -12.28 20.98
N ASP A 110 10.10 -12.44 21.06
CA ASP A 110 9.34 -13.32 20.18
C ASP A 110 9.18 -12.73 18.76
N LEU A 111 9.63 -11.50 18.55
CA LEU A 111 9.53 -10.81 17.27
C LEU A 111 10.51 -11.35 16.21
N LEU A 112 11.73 -11.73 16.62
CA LEU A 112 12.78 -12.11 15.67
C LEU A 112 12.40 -13.23 14.68
N PRO A 113 11.75 -14.34 15.12
CA PRO A 113 11.32 -15.40 14.21
C PRO A 113 10.27 -14.95 13.18
N ASP A 114 9.54 -13.87 13.47
CA ASP A 114 8.54 -13.31 12.58
C ASP A 114 9.13 -12.28 11.60
N LEU A 115 10.43 -11.99 11.70
CA LEU A 115 11.13 -11.10 10.80
C LEU A 115 11.78 -11.91 9.67
N LEU A 116 11.25 -11.81 8.47
CA LEU A 116 11.70 -12.49 7.27
C LEU A 116 12.58 -11.56 6.43
N VAL A 117 13.79 -11.97 6.12
CA VAL A 117 14.66 -11.23 5.19
C VAL A 117 14.11 -11.37 3.77
N ALA A 118 13.81 -10.24 3.14
CA ALA A 118 13.15 -10.20 1.83
C ALA A 118 14.12 -9.94 0.67
N THR A 119 15.31 -9.38 0.94
CA THR A 119 16.29 -9.01 -0.10
C THR A 119 17.71 -9.44 0.26
N GLY A 120 18.57 -9.50 -0.77
CA GLY A 120 19.99 -9.74 -0.63
C GLY A 120 20.36 -11.19 -0.29
N LYS A 121 21.61 -11.36 0.16
CA LYS A 121 22.22 -12.69 0.36
C LYS A 121 21.52 -13.59 1.39
N TYR A 122 20.69 -13.01 2.24
CA TYR A 122 19.95 -13.72 3.28
C TYR A 122 18.44 -13.82 3.00
N ALA A 123 18.00 -13.45 1.81
CA ALA A 123 16.59 -13.56 1.42
C ALA A 123 16.03 -14.97 1.70
N GLY A 124 14.84 -15.03 2.29
CA GLY A 124 14.19 -16.27 2.71
C GLY A 124 14.57 -16.77 4.11
N GLN A 125 15.51 -16.13 4.79
CA GLN A 125 15.86 -16.51 6.16
C GLN A 125 15.07 -15.70 7.19
N ARG A 126 14.65 -16.34 8.27
CA ARG A 126 14.11 -15.69 9.45
C ARG A 126 15.25 -15.17 10.33
N LEU A 127 15.02 -13.99 10.96
CA LEU A 127 16.04 -13.42 11.83
C LEU A 127 16.21 -14.23 13.13
N ASN A 128 17.44 -14.23 13.59
CA ASN A 128 17.85 -14.57 14.94
C ASN A 128 18.82 -13.48 15.44
N ASP A 129 19.21 -13.53 16.71
CA ASP A 129 20.07 -12.50 17.32
C ASP A 129 21.33 -12.22 16.49
N ARG A 130 22.03 -13.26 16.06
CA ARG A 130 23.27 -13.13 15.28
C ARG A 130 23.01 -12.44 13.93
N LEU A 131 22.01 -12.92 13.18
CA LEU A 131 21.71 -12.41 11.85
C LEU A 131 21.17 -10.97 11.93
N TYR A 132 20.37 -10.66 12.95
CA TYR A 132 19.89 -9.30 13.20
C TYR A 132 21.05 -8.32 13.36
N HIS A 133 22.02 -8.62 14.26
CA HIS A 133 23.16 -7.74 14.49
C HIS A 133 24.05 -7.61 13.26
N GLU A 134 24.31 -8.72 12.55
CA GLU A 134 25.08 -8.72 11.31
C GLU A 134 24.43 -7.82 10.26
N MET A 135 23.13 -7.97 10.03
CA MET A 135 22.42 -7.20 9.02
C MET A 135 22.34 -5.71 9.38
N ARG A 136 22.05 -5.37 10.64
CA ARG A 136 22.04 -3.97 11.04
C ARG A 136 23.40 -3.30 10.90
N ALA A 137 24.48 -4.00 11.19
CA ALA A 137 25.82 -3.45 11.11
C ALA A 137 26.34 -3.32 9.67
N HIS A 138 26.04 -4.30 8.81
CA HIS A 138 26.68 -4.43 7.51
C HIS A 138 25.74 -4.34 6.31
N LEU A 139 24.45 -4.55 6.49
CA LEU A 139 23.44 -4.62 5.44
C LEU A 139 22.18 -3.80 5.80
N PRO A 140 22.32 -2.56 6.32
CA PRO A 140 21.19 -1.80 6.87
C PRO A 140 20.11 -1.41 5.85
N LYS A 141 20.41 -1.57 4.56
CA LYS A 141 19.49 -1.26 3.44
C LYS A 141 18.67 -2.45 2.97
N GLU A 142 18.99 -3.66 3.44
CA GLU A 142 18.21 -4.85 3.08
C GLU A 142 16.82 -4.78 3.71
N THR A 143 15.84 -5.25 2.96
CA THR A 143 14.44 -5.25 3.38
C THR A 143 14.13 -6.46 4.25
N VAL A 144 13.40 -6.22 5.31
CA VAL A 144 12.84 -7.24 6.20
C VAL A 144 11.33 -7.07 6.26
N ILE A 145 10.61 -8.17 6.19
CA ILE A 145 9.15 -8.23 6.34
C ILE A 145 8.83 -8.65 7.77
N ARG A 146 7.95 -7.90 8.44
CA ARG A 146 7.32 -8.33 9.67
C ARG A 146 6.09 -9.18 9.31
N ILE A 147 6.18 -10.47 9.54
CA ILE A 147 5.06 -11.38 9.33
C ILE A 147 4.11 -11.29 10.52
N THR A 148 2.87 -10.92 10.26
CA THR A 148 1.83 -10.72 11.30
C THR A 148 0.68 -11.73 11.16
N GLY A 149 0.63 -12.48 10.06
CA GLY A 149 -0.39 -13.49 9.81
C GLY A 149 -1.65 -12.95 9.12
N ALA A 150 -2.76 -13.67 9.27
CA ALA A 150 -4.03 -13.25 8.69
C ALA A 150 -4.69 -12.16 9.55
N ASP A 151 -5.33 -11.18 8.90
CA ASP A 151 -6.04 -10.11 9.58
C ASP A 151 -7.44 -9.89 8.97
N ALA A 152 -8.45 -9.98 9.82
CA ALA A 152 -9.84 -9.71 9.47
C ALA A 152 -10.13 -8.22 9.18
N SER A 153 -9.21 -7.31 9.51
CA SER A 153 -9.36 -5.87 9.25
C SER A 153 -9.27 -5.50 7.77
N ILE A 154 -8.63 -6.31 6.93
CA ILE A 154 -8.50 -6.01 5.50
C ILE A 154 -9.87 -5.72 4.84
N PRO A 155 -10.89 -6.60 4.94
CA PRO A 155 -12.21 -6.29 4.39
C PRO A 155 -12.86 -5.06 5.02
N ILE A 156 -12.62 -4.80 6.32
CA ILE A 156 -13.19 -3.66 7.04
C ILE A 156 -12.69 -2.34 6.43
N ALA A 157 -11.39 -2.23 6.10
CA ALA A 157 -10.82 -1.05 5.47
C ALA A 157 -11.55 -0.66 4.18
N PHE A 158 -12.07 -1.65 3.44
CA PHE A 158 -12.78 -1.44 2.17
C PHE A 158 -14.29 -1.28 2.29
N THR A 159 -14.85 -1.24 3.48
CA THR A 159 -16.28 -0.92 3.69
C THR A 159 -16.60 0.52 3.30
N ARG A 160 -15.63 1.42 3.34
CA ARG A 160 -15.77 2.81 2.90
C ARG A 160 -15.35 2.99 1.45
N ARG A 161 -16.21 3.68 0.66
CA ARG A 161 -16.00 3.88 -0.79
C ARG A 161 -14.86 4.83 -1.13
N TYR A 162 -14.28 5.51 -0.16
CA TYR A 162 -13.12 6.37 -0.32
C TYR A 162 -11.79 5.65 -0.08
N THR A 163 -11.79 4.41 0.39
CA THR A 163 -10.57 3.61 0.55
C THR A 163 -10.19 2.94 -0.77
N MET A 164 -8.95 3.14 -1.18
CA MET A 164 -8.36 2.59 -2.41
C MET A 164 -7.42 1.42 -2.07
N PRO A 165 -7.30 0.37 -2.90
CA PRO A 165 -6.21 -0.59 -2.74
C PRO A 165 -4.88 0.05 -3.13
N SER A 166 -3.83 -0.23 -2.34
CA SER A 166 -2.46 0.19 -2.59
C SER A 166 -1.48 -0.94 -2.32
N SER A 167 -0.39 -0.99 -3.09
CA SER A 167 0.61 -2.05 -2.94
C SER A 167 1.72 -1.71 -1.98
N ASP A 168 1.94 -0.42 -1.67
CA ASP A 168 3.02 0.04 -0.78
C ASP A 168 4.36 -0.67 -1.07
N THR A 169 4.77 -0.70 -2.33
CA THR A 169 5.92 -1.48 -2.76
C THR A 169 7.09 -0.62 -3.20
N ALA A 170 8.29 -1.19 -3.12
CA ALA A 170 9.53 -0.64 -3.64
C ALA A 170 10.01 -1.44 -4.86
N PRO A 171 10.97 -0.92 -5.64
CA PRO A 171 11.64 -1.71 -6.66
C PRO A 171 12.53 -2.77 -6.00
N TYR A 172 12.34 -4.04 -6.37
CA TYR A 172 13.14 -5.17 -5.92
C TYR A 172 13.81 -5.87 -7.11
N ASN A 173 14.85 -6.65 -6.84
CA ASN A 173 15.36 -7.58 -7.84
C ASN A 173 14.36 -8.73 -8.07
N PRO A 174 14.41 -9.40 -9.24
CA PRO A 174 13.55 -10.56 -9.50
C PRO A 174 13.67 -11.62 -8.40
N GLY A 175 12.52 -12.10 -7.92
CA GLY A 175 12.44 -13.10 -6.85
C GLY A 175 12.65 -12.55 -5.43
N GLU A 176 12.86 -11.25 -5.25
CA GLU A 176 13.02 -10.59 -3.94
C GLU A 176 11.82 -9.71 -3.59
N GLY A 177 11.73 -9.33 -2.33
CA GLY A 177 10.76 -8.35 -1.83
C GLY A 177 9.52 -8.94 -1.20
N HIS A 178 8.48 -8.12 -1.14
CA HIS A 178 7.19 -8.46 -0.53
C HIS A 178 6.19 -8.92 -1.60
N PRO A 179 5.33 -9.94 -1.35
CA PRO A 179 4.34 -10.43 -2.31
C PRO A 179 3.32 -9.38 -2.77
N GLN A 180 3.14 -8.29 -2.06
CA GLN A 180 2.28 -7.17 -2.46
C GLN A 180 2.67 -6.55 -3.81
N ILE A 181 3.91 -6.73 -4.27
CA ILE A 181 4.40 -6.20 -5.57
C ILE A 181 3.57 -6.73 -6.75
N ALA A 182 3.22 -8.02 -6.73
CA ALA A 182 2.41 -8.64 -7.77
C ALA A 182 1.00 -9.04 -7.30
N GLY A 183 0.82 -9.23 -5.99
CA GLY A 183 -0.39 -9.83 -5.42
C GLY A 183 -1.49 -8.86 -5.03
N THR A 184 -1.21 -7.59 -4.71
CA THR A 184 -2.19 -6.68 -4.10
C THR A 184 -3.48 -6.53 -4.91
N PHE A 185 -3.41 -6.13 -6.16
CA PHE A 185 -4.61 -5.88 -6.96
C PHE A 185 -5.37 -7.18 -7.30
N PRO A 186 -4.69 -8.28 -7.69
CA PRO A 186 -5.36 -9.57 -7.86
C PRO A 186 -6.04 -10.08 -6.58
N ALA A 187 -5.39 -9.95 -5.41
CA ALA A 187 -5.97 -10.30 -4.11
C ALA A 187 -7.22 -9.44 -3.80
N PHE A 188 -7.17 -8.14 -4.11
CA PHE A 188 -8.33 -7.24 -3.96
C PHE A 188 -9.52 -7.73 -4.80
N PHE A 189 -9.34 -8.03 -6.08
CA PHE A 189 -10.41 -8.56 -6.92
C PHE A 189 -10.90 -9.94 -6.46
N ARG A 190 -10.01 -10.79 -5.95
CA ARG A 190 -10.41 -12.06 -5.31
C ARG A 190 -11.31 -11.82 -4.10
N MET A 191 -10.94 -10.88 -3.22
CA MET A 191 -11.75 -10.50 -2.05
C MET A 191 -13.13 -9.98 -2.47
N VAL A 192 -13.20 -9.13 -3.49
CA VAL A 192 -14.48 -8.58 -4.01
C VAL A 192 -15.46 -9.67 -4.41
N ARG A 193 -15.00 -10.80 -4.94
CA ARG A 193 -15.89 -11.94 -5.29
C ARG A 193 -16.54 -12.60 -4.08
N THR A 194 -15.94 -12.48 -2.91
CA THR A 194 -16.40 -13.17 -1.68
C THR A 194 -17.10 -12.23 -0.71
N GLN A 195 -17.02 -10.91 -0.91
CA GLN A 195 -17.61 -9.91 -0.02
C GLN A 195 -18.91 -9.34 -0.60
N ALA A 196 -20.03 -9.57 0.09
CA ALA A 196 -21.36 -9.20 -0.39
C ALA A 196 -21.59 -7.68 -0.54
N ASN A 197 -20.81 -6.86 0.16
CA ASN A 197 -20.90 -5.39 0.14
C ASN A 197 -20.03 -4.73 -0.94
N LEU A 198 -19.28 -5.53 -1.71
CA LEU A 198 -18.43 -5.04 -2.80
C LEU A 198 -18.93 -5.58 -4.13
N ASN A 199 -18.91 -4.74 -5.16
CA ASN A 199 -19.21 -5.16 -6.52
C ASN A 199 -18.08 -4.83 -7.48
N LEU A 200 -18.05 -5.49 -8.63
CA LEU A 200 -16.97 -5.38 -9.60
C LEU A 200 -16.79 -3.93 -10.10
N CYS A 201 -17.88 -3.21 -10.37
CA CYS A 201 -17.78 -1.83 -10.88
C CYS A 201 -17.16 -0.89 -9.83
N ASP A 202 -17.53 -1.04 -8.54
CA ASP A 202 -16.93 -0.26 -7.46
C ASP A 202 -15.45 -0.63 -7.27
N ALA A 203 -15.11 -1.91 -7.38
CA ALA A 203 -13.73 -2.38 -7.32
C ALA A 203 -12.87 -1.79 -8.45
N VAL A 204 -13.35 -1.85 -9.68
CA VAL A 204 -12.67 -1.23 -10.83
C VAL A 204 -12.49 0.27 -10.61
N ARG A 205 -13.55 0.97 -10.16
CA ARG A 205 -13.48 2.40 -9.85
C ARG A 205 -12.39 2.71 -8.81
N ARG A 206 -12.24 1.90 -7.76
CA ARG A 206 -11.24 2.09 -6.69
C ARG A 206 -9.81 1.85 -7.17
N CYS A 207 -9.63 1.05 -8.21
CA CYS A 207 -8.31 0.80 -8.81
C CYS A 207 -7.97 1.77 -9.96
N THR A 208 -8.93 2.59 -10.43
CA THR A 208 -8.77 3.37 -11.67
C THR A 208 -9.19 4.83 -11.49
N LEU A 209 -10.48 5.11 -11.59
CA LEU A 209 -11.01 6.48 -11.58
C LEU A 209 -10.77 7.19 -10.25
N LEU A 210 -10.94 6.50 -9.13
CA LEU A 210 -10.81 7.10 -7.81
C LEU A 210 -9.38 7.59 -7.54
N PRO A 211 -8.31 6.75 -7.68
CA PRO A 211 -6.95 7.22 -7.53
C PRO A 211 -6.59 8.32 -8.55
N ALA A 212 -7.07 8.25 -9.80
CA ALA A 212 -6.84 9.29 -10.78
C ALA A 212 -7.45 10.63 -10.34
N GLN A 213 -8.65 10.63 -9.78
CA GLN A 213 -9.31 11.83 -9.24
C GLN A 213 -8.57 12.38 -8.01
N VAL A 214 -8.19 11.51 -7.07
CA VAL A 214 -7.47 11.90 -5.86
C VAL A 214 -6.11 12.52 -6.20
N MET A 215 -5.38 11.92 -7.14
CA MET A 215 -4.09 12.42 -7.61
C MET A 215 -4.21 13.59 -8.60
N GLY A 216 -5.39 13.85 -9.13
CA GLY A 216 -5.66 14.92 -10.09
C GLY A 216 -5.19 14.61 -11.51
N PHE A 217 -5.28 13.37 -11.96
CA PHE A 217 -4.95 12.95 -13.33
C PHE A 217 -6.21 12.88 -14.20
N ASP A 218 -6.56 13.98 -14.87
CA ASP A 218 -7.82 14.14 -15.60
C ASP A 218 -7.98 13.19 -16.80
N ARG A 219 -6.86 12.68 -17.36
CA ARG A 219 -6.86 11.79 -18.53
C ARG A 219 -6.74 10.31 -18.19
N LYS A 220 -6.67 9.94 -16.88
CA LYS A 220 -6.48 8.57 -16.40
C LYS A 220 -7.75 7.98 -15.77
N GLY A 221 -7.76 6.66 -15.62
CA GLY A 221 -8.73 5.93 -14.83
C GLY A 221 -10.12 5.81 -15.44
N ARG A 222 -10.31 6.11 -16.74
CA ARG A 222 -11.60 6.03 -17.43
C ARG A 222 -11.46 5.67 -18.91
N MET A 223 -12.48 5.03 -19.45
CA MET A 223 -12.62 4.78 -20.87
C MET A 223 -13.48 5.90 -21.49
N ALA A 224 -12.84 6.89 -22.12
CA ALA A 224 -13.51 8.00 -22.79
C ALA A 224 -12.64 8.51 -23.93
N VAL A 225 -13.26 9.13 -24.96
CA VAL A 225 -12.54 9.81 -26.03
C VAL A 225 -11.66 10.91 -25.42
N GLY A 226 -10.37 10.93 -25.77
CA GLY A 226 -9.39 11.88 -25.23
C GLY A 226 -8.73 11.44 -23.92
N ALA A 227 -9.15 10.33 -23.30
CA ALA A 227 -8.40 9.71 -22.20
C ALA A 227 -7.14 8.99 -22.73
N ASP A 228 -6.17 8.78 -21.83
CA ASP A 228 -5.00 7.98 -22.14
C ASP A 228 -5.40 6.50 -22.28
N ALA A 229 -4.83 5.82 -23.27
CA ALA A 229 -5.14 4.42 -23.55
C ALA A 229 -4.33 3.47 -22.65
N ASP A 230 -4.62 3.50 -21.34
CA ASP A 230 -4.11 2.57 -20.35
C ASP A 230 -5.22 1.59 -19.99
N LEU A 231 -5.07 0.34 -20.39
CA LEU A 231 -6.14 -0.65 -20.31
C LEU A 231 -5.60 -1.95 -19.70
N VAL A 232 -6.43 -2.60 -18.89
CA VAL A 232 -6.21 -3.97 -18.43
C VAL A 232 -7.41 -4.81 -18.87
N VAL A 233 -7.13 -5.92 -19.56
CA VAL A 233 -8.11 -6.94 -19.91
C VAL A 233 -7.90 -8.11 -18.96
N PHE A 234 -8.95 -8.47 -18.22
CA PHE A 234 -8.87 -9.55 -17.25
C PHE A 234 -10.20 -10.30 -17.12
N ASP A 235 -10.12 -11.57 -16.72
CA ASP A 235 -11.29 -12.36 -16.33
C ASP A 235 -11.60 -12.13 -14.84
N PRO A 236 -12.73 -11.49 -14.49
CA PRO A 236 -13.09 -11.21 -13.10
C PRO A 236 -13.38 -12.49 -12.28
N LYS A 237 -13.59 -13.64 -12.92
CA LYS A 237 -13.79 -14.93 -12.24
C LYS A 237 -12.48 -15.67 -11.98
N ALA A 238 -11.49 -15.48 -12.86
CA ALA A 238 -10.21 -16.16 -12.80
C ALA A 238 -9.11 -15.36 -12.10
N ILE A 239 -9.23 -14.02 -12.04
CA ILE A 239 -8.18 -13.18 -11.47
C ILE A 239 -7.88 -13.57 -10.01
N ARG A 240 -6.60 -13.87 -9.74
CA ARG A 240 -6.09 -14.22 -8.41
C ARG A 240 -4.59 -13.94 -8.32
N ASP A 241 -4.14 -13.67 -7.11
CA ASP A 241 -2.74 -13.57 -6.75
C ASP A 241 -2.07 -14.95 -6.70
N ASN A 242 -0.81 -14.99 -7.13
CA ASN A 242 0.07 -16.15 -7.04
C ASN A 242 1.37 -15.82 -6.27
N ALA A 243 1.51 -14.56 -5.84
CA ALA A 243 2.68 -14.10 -5.13
C ALA A 243 2.76 -14.70 -3.71
N MET A 244 3.95 -15.08 -3.30
CA MET A 244 4.23 -15.70 -2.00
C MET A 244 5.45 -15.03 -1.37
N HIS A 245 5.58 -15.14 -0.02
CA HIS A 245 6.82 -14.71 0.64
C HIS A 245 8.02 -15.53 0.17
N VAL A 246 9.20 -14.93 0.22
CA VAL A 246 10.44 -15.51 -0.31
C VAL A 246 10.90 -16.80 0.39
N ASP A 247 10.37 -17.10 1.58
CA ASP A 247 10.64 -18.35 2.30
C ASP A 247 9.73 -19.52 1.88
N CYS A 248 8.70 -19.27 1.10
CA CYS A 248 7.76 -20.30 0.64
C CYS A 248 7.43 -20.22 -0.86
N GLY A 249 7.98 -19.23 -1.58
CA GLY A 249 7.74 -19.06 -3.02
C GLY A 249 8.47 -17.85 -3.58
N ALA A 250 7.85 -17.16 -4.54
CA ALA A 250 8.40 -15.94 -5.09
C ALA A 250 7.36 -14.80 -5.03
N PRO A 251 7.78 -13.57 -4.67
CA PRO A 251 6.89 -12.43 -4.45
C PRO A 251 6.39 -11.78 -5.75
N ASP A 252 7.08 -12.01 -6.85
CA ASP A 252 6.86 -11.39 -8.16
C ASP A 252 6.18 -12.30 -9.19
N VAL A 253 5.60 -13.41 -8.73
CA VAL A 253 4.88 -14.33 -9.63
C VAL A 253 3.66 -13.62 -10.23
N PRO A 254 3.55 -13.56 -11.59
CA PRO A 254 2.41 -12.92 -12.23
C PRO A 254 1.08 -13.56 -11.84
N PRO A 255 0.02 -12.75 -11.69
CA PRO A 255 -1.32 -13.24 -11.35
C PRO A 255 -1.90 -14.10 -12.48
N ASP A 256 -2.88 -14.94 -12.14
CA ASP A 256 -3.76 -15.54 -13.14
C ASP A 256 -4.90 -14.58 -13.50
N GLY A 257 -5.51 -14.81 -14.67
CA GLY A 257 -6.71 -14.08 -15.11
C GLY A 257 -6.47 -12.69 -15.67
N VAL A 258 -5.21 -12.26 -15.87
CA VAL A 258 -4.87 -11.03 -16.61
C VAL A 258 -4.43 -11.43 -18.02
N ASP A 259 -5.20 -11.01 -19.04
CA ASP A 259 -4.91 -11.36 -20.44
C ASP A 259 -4.00 -10.34 -21.11
N PHE A 260 -4.29 -9.04 -20.96
CA PHE A 260 -3.51 -7.97 -21.59
C PHE A 260 -3.38 -6.75 -20.68
N VAL A 261 -2.21 -6.12 -20.77
CA VAL A 261 -2.00 -4.76 -20.26
C VAL A 261 -1.51 -3.88 -21.40
N VAL A 262 -2.21 -2.77 -21.62
CA VAL A 262 -1.88 -1.74 -22.61
C VAL A 262 -1.52 -0.46 -21.84
N LEU A 263 -0.40 0.15 -22.19
CA LEU A 263 0.05 1.42 -21.64
C LEU A 263 0.30 2.42 -22.78
N ASP A 264 -0.32 3.57 -22.70
CA ASP A 264 -0.21 4.63 -23.72
C ASP A 264 -0.47 4.09 -25.15
N GLY A 265 -1.46 3.20 -25.28
CA GLY A 265 -1.85 2.54 -26.53
C GLY A 265 -0.91 1.43 -27.00
N LYS A 266 0.11 1.05 -26.23
CA LYS A 266 1.07 0.00 -26.57
C LYS A 266 0.88 -1.23 -25.71
N LEU A 267 0.89 -2.41 -26.33
CA LEU A 267 0.82 -3.67 -25.57
C LEU A 267 2.09 -3.80 -24.70
N ALA A 268 1.88 -3.84 -23.40
CA ALA A 268 2.94 -3.97 -22.41
C ALA A 268 3.07 -5.40 -21.89
N VAL A 269 1.93 -6.09 -21.69
CA VAL A 269 1.89 -7.45 -21.17
C VAL A 269 0.85 -8.26 -21.95
N ARG A 270 1.18 -9.53 -22.23
CA ARG A 270 0.28 -10.55 -22.78
C ARG A 270 0.33 -11.78 -21.86
N GLY A 271 -0.77 -12.07 -21.18
CA GLY A 271 -0.79 -13.12 -20.16
C GLY A 271 0.30 -12.89 -19.11
N LYS A 272 1.23 -13.80 -18.98
CA LYS A 272 2.36 -13.69 -18.03
C LYS A 272 3.66 -13.15 -18.67
N THR A 273 3.62 -12.74 -19.93
CA THR A 273 4.81 -12.28 -20.67
C THR A 273 4.83 -10.76 -20.79
N VAL A 274 5.94 -10.14 -20.39
CA VAL A 274 6.21 -8.73 -20.63
C VAL A 274 6.69 -8.55 -22.06
N GLU A 275 5.86 -7.90 -22.90
CA GLU A 275 6.17 -7.59 -24.32
C GLU A 275 6.97 -6.29 -24.44
N ASN A 276 6.67 -5.31 -23.59
CA ASN A 276 7.33 -4.00 -23.62
C ASN A 276 7.49 -3.41 -22.21
N ALA A 277 8.64 -3.64 -21.60
CA ALA A 277 8.97 -3.14 -20.26
C ALA A 277 9.13 -1.60 -20.19
N ARG A 278 9.17 -0.89 -21.32
CA ARG A 278 9.35 0.57 -21.41
C ARG A 278 8.14 1.30 -22.01
N ALA A 279 6.96 0.66 -22.01
CA ALA A 279 5.74 1.26 -22.53
C ALA A 279 5.25 2.45 -21.68
N GLY A 280 5.52 2.45 -20.38
CA GLY A 280 5.10 3.47 -19.45
C GLY A 280 5.95 4.74 -19.47
N ARG A 281 5.40 5.83 -18.90
CA ARG A 281 6.07 7.11 -18.71
C ARG A 281 5.80 7.69 -17.32
N ALA A 282 6.70 8.54 -16.84
CA ALA A 282 6.45 9.31 -15.63
C ALA A 282 5.33 10.31 -15.85
N LEU A 283 4.32 10.32 -14.97
CA LEU A 283 3.25 11.30 -14.99
C LEU A 283 3.62 12.49 -14.09
N ARG A 284 3.36 13.70 -14.61
CA ARG A 284 3.50 14.95 -13.86
C ARG A 284 2.24 15.78 -14.06
N LYS A 285 1.81 16.44 -12.99
CA LYS A 285 0.72 17.41 -13.01
C LYS A 285 1.28 18.83 -12.94
#